data_4364ae8cb9e599f7619736fb78c273d7
#
_entry.id   4364ae8cb9e599f7619736fb78c273d7
#
_cell.length_a   1.000
_cell.length_b   1.000
_cell.length_c   1.000
_cell.angle_alpha   90.00
_cell.angle_beta   90.00
_cell.angle_gamma   90.00
#
_symmetry.space_group_name_H-M   'P 1'
#
loop_
_entity.id
_entity.type
_entity.pdbx_description
1 polymer ?
#
loop_
_entity_poly.entity_id
_entity_poly.type
_entity_poly.pdbx_seq_one_letter_code
_entity_poly.pdbx_strand_id
1 'polypeptide(L)'
;SGRDGPDVVFDGVGGDYAEPALRAMDWNGRYLVVGFPAGIPSFPLNLTLLKSVSVVGVFWGAAVARDPEGHKANMADLMQFWSDGRIKPRVSRTFPLERAHEAIQALSDRTVMGKVVVTVED
;
A
#
# COMPACT_ATOMS: atom_id res chain seq x y z
N SER A 1 -25.32 15.37 -4.83
CA SER A 1 -25.39 14.06 -4.19
C SER A 1 -24.09 13.84 -3.43
N GLY A 2 -24.13 13.84 -2.11
CA GLY A 2 -22.96 13.50 -1.28
C GLY A 2 -22.60 12.04 -1.51
N ARG A 3 -21.33 11.76 -1.78
CA ARG A 3 -20.80 10.41 -1.74
C ARG A 3 -20.61 10.05 -0.28
N ASP A 4 -21.15 8.90 0.13
CA ASP A 4 -21.14 8.50 1.54
C ASP A 4 -19.87 7.71 1.93
N GLY A 5 -18.92 7.49 1.00
CA GLY A 5 -17.71 6.74 1.25
C GLY A 5 -16.69 6.77 0.09
N PRO A 6 -15.55 6.06 0.24
CA PRO A 6 -14.54 5.96 -0.81
C PRO A 6 -14.96 5.00 -1.93
N ASP A 7 -14.66 5.36 -3.18
CA ASP A 7 -14.85 4.49 -4.35
C ASP A 7 -13.82 3.35 -4.40
N VAL A 8 -12.64 3.55 -3.79
CA VAL A 8 -11.55 2.57 -3.79
C VAL A 8 -10.93 2.48 -2.40
N VAL A 9 -10.79 1.25 -1.92
CA VAL A 9 -9.99 0.93 -0.73
C VAL A 9 -8.75 0.17 -1.16
N PHE A 10 -7.57 0.65 -0.78
CA PHE A 10 -6.30 -0.04 -0.94
C PHE A 10 -5.91 -0.65 0.41
N ASP A 11 -6.12 -1.97 0.57
CA ASP A 11 -5.83 -2.67 1.81
C ASP A 11 -4.49 -3.40 1.75
N GLY A 12 -3.46 -2.78 2.28
CA GLY A 12 -2.14 -3.36 2.53
C GLY A 12 -1.95 -3.90 3.95
N VAL A 13 -3.01 -3.97 4.76
CA VAL A 13 -2.96 -4.29 6.21
C VAL A 13 -3.69 -5.58 6.55
N GLY A 14 -4.92 -5.74 6.09
CA GLY A 14 -5.78 -6.90 6.40
C GLY A 14 -6.28 -6.92 7.86
N GLY A 15 -6.47 -8.13 8.39
CA GLY A 15 -6.95 -8.35 9.76
C GLY A 15 -8.30 -7.69 10.03
N ASP A 16 -8.48 -7.18 11.23
CA ASP A 16 -9.75 -6.60 11.70
C ASP A 16 -10.12 -5.27 11.02
N TYR A 17 -9.22 -4.70 10.22
CA TYR A 17 -9.50 -3.47 9.46
C TYR A 17 -10.33 -3.70 8.19
N ALA A 18 -10.32 -4.93 7.65
CA ALA A 18 -10.92 -5.22 6.35
C ALA A 18 -12.45 -5.03 6.33
N GLU A 19 -13.17 -5.59 7.30
CA GLU A 19 -14.63 -5.46 7.33
C GLU A 19 -15.11 -4.02 7.55
N PRO A 20 -14.57 -3.25 8.51
CA PRO A 20 -14.90 -1.83 8.65
C PRO A 20 -14.60 -1.01 7.40
N ALA A 21 -13.49 -1.27 6.72
CA ALA A 21 -13.14 -0.60 5.47
C ALA A 21 -14.13 -0.91 4.35
N LEU A 22 -14.53 -2.18 4.20
CA LEU A 22 -15.54 -2.60 3.24
C LEU A 22 -16.91 -1.93 3.52
N ARG A 23 -17.30 -1.84 4.80
CA ARG A 23 -18.54 -1.17 5.22
C ARG A 23 -18.54 0.32 4.95
N ALA A 24 -17.36 0.97 4.99
CA ALA A 24 -17.21 2.40 4.73
C ALA A 24 -17.29 2.76 3.25
N MET A 25 -17.15 1.80 2.34
CA MET A 25 -17.13 2.05 0.90
C MET A 25 -18.47 2.56 0.37
N ASP A 26 -18.38 3.34 -0.71
CA ASP A 26 -19.55 3.77 -1.47
C ASP A 26 -20.04 2.67 -2.43
N TRP A 27 -21.21 2.90 -3.03
CA TRP A 27 -21.82 2.03 -4.02
C TRP A 27 -20.91 1.77 -5.22
N ASN A 28 -20.82 0.50 -5.65
CA ASN A 28 -20.03 0.06 -6.80
C ASN A 28 -18.52 0.30 -6.66
N GLY A 29 -18.03 0.35 -5.42
CA GLY A 29 -16.62 0.55 -5.11
C GLY A 29 -15.75 -0.67 -5.38
N ARG A 30 -14.43 -0.49 -5.30
CA ARG A 30 -13.42 -1.55 -5.46
C ARG A 30 -12.56 -1.67 -4.21
N TYR A 31 -12.58 -2.84 -3.60
CA TYR A 31 -11.72 -3.19 -2.48
C TYR A 31 -10.50 -3.96 -2.99
N LEU A 32 -9.32 -3.36 -2.92
CA LEU A 32 -8.07 -3.93 -3.41
C LEU A 32 -7.34 -4.67 -2.28
N VAL A 33 -7.22 -5.98 -2.40
CA VAL A 33 -6.54 -6.86 -1.45
C VAL A 33 -5.06 -6.91 -1.83
N VAL A 34 -4.18 -6.27 -1.03
CA VAL A 34 -2.75 -6.09 -1.35
C VAL A 34 -1.83 -6.84 -0.39
N GLY A 35 -2.19 -6.94 0.90
CA GLY A 35 -1.35 -7.63 1.89
C GLY A 35 -2.04 -7.86 3.23
N PHE A 36 -1.39 -8.66 4.10
CA PHE A 36 -1.97 -9.18 5.34
C PHE A 36 -1.05 -9.09 6.57
N PRO A 37 -0.27 -8.02 6.80
CA PRO A 37 0.60 -7.95 7.97
C PRO A 37 -0.16 -8.02 9.30
N ALA A 38 -1.45 -7.65 9.34
CA ALA A 38 -2.31 -7.80 10.51
C ALA A 38 -3.11 -9.12 10.53
N GLY A 39 -2.86 -10.03 9.58
CA GLY A 39 -3.55 -11.30 9.43
C GLY A 39 -4.50 -11.35 8.24
N ILE A 40 -4.83 -12.56 7.79
CA ILE A 40 -5.78 -12.78 6.69
C ILE A 40 -7.18 -12.43 7.18
N PRO A 41 -7.87 -11.46 6.56
CA PRO A 41 -9.19 -11.05 7.02
C PRO A 41 -10.28 -12.04 6.65
N SER A 42 -11.33 -12.04 7.45
CA SER A 42 -12.59 -12.71 7.14
C SER A 42 -13.72 -11.71 7.32
N PHE A 43 -14.62 -11.61 6.35
CA PHE A 43 -15.81 -10.76 6.43
C PHE A 43 -17.03 -11.44 5.77
N PRO A 44 -18.25 -11.08 6.20
CA PRO A 44 -19.46 -11.62 5.59
C PRO A 44 -19.60 -11.21 4.13
N LEU A 45 -19.67 -12.18 3.22
CA LEU A 45 -19.66 -11.96 1.76
C LEU A 45 -20.88 -11.16 1.27
N ASN A 46 -22.00 -11.18 2.00
CA ASN A 46 -23.18 -10.38 1.69
C ASN A 46 -22.92 -8.87 1.69
N LEU A 47 -21.85 -8.39 2.34
CA LEU A 47 -21.47 -6.98 2.30
C LEU A 47 -21.12 -6.51 0.89
N THR A 48 -20.56 -7.38 0.06
CA THR A 48 -20.27 -7.05 -1.34
C THR A 48 -21.55 -6.90 -2.15
N LEU A 49 -22.56 -7.74 -1.90
CA LEU A 49 -23.87 -7.66 -2.54
C LEU A 49 -24.61 -6.36 -2.18
N LEU A 50 -24.60 -5.98 -0.89
CA LEU A 50 -25.37 -4.84 -0.37
C LEU A 50 -24.97 -3.51 -0.99
N LYS A 51 -23.71 -3.38 -1.44
CA LYS A 51 -23.16 -2.14 -2.04
C LYS A 51 -22.61 -2.34 -3.44
N SER A 52 -22.81 -3.52 -4.04
CA SER A 52 -22.25 -3.87 -5.36
C SER A 52 -20.73 -3.70 -5.44
N VAL A 53 -20.01 -3.97 -4.33
CA VAL A 53 -18.56 -3.80 -4.23
C VAL A 53 -17.84 -4.97 -4.88
N SER A 54 -16.80 -4.68 -5.66
CA SER A 54 -15.87 -5.67 -6.18
C SER A 54 -14.69 -5.86 -5.22
N VAL A 55 -14.36 -7.10 -4.87
CA VAL A 55 -13.13 -7.45 -4.15
C VAL A 55 -12.10 -7.96 -5.14
N VAL A 56 -10.96 -7.29 -5.24
CA VAL A 56 -9.95 -7.52 -6.29
C VAL A 56 -8.60 -7.83 -5.64
N GLY A 57 -8.04 -9.00 -5.94
CA GLY A 57 -6.68 -9.36 -5.53
C GLY A 57 -5.63 -8.58 -6.32
N VAL A 58 -4.61 -8.05 -5.63
CA VAL A 58 -3.48 -7.33 -6.21
C VAL A 58 -2.19 -8.03 -5.80
N PHE A 59 -1.75 -8.98 -6.59
CA PHE A 59 -0.48 -9.67 -6.35
C PHE A 59 0.61 -9.08 -7.27
N TRP A 60 1.11 -7.92 -6.88
CA TRP A 60 2.07 -7.16 -7.68
C TRP A 60 3.34 -7.95 -8.04
N GLY A 61 3.93 -8.70 -7.10
CA GLY A 61 5.12 -9.51 -7.37
C GLY A 61 4.91 -10.53 -8.50
N ALA A 62 3.75 -11.21 -8.52
CA ALA A 62 3.40 -12.13 -9.59
C ALA A 62 3.07 -11.42 -10.92
N ALA A 63 2.48 -10.21 -10.85
CA ALA A 63 2.22 -9.40 -12.03
C ALA A 63 3.53 -8.97 -12.72
N VAL A 64 4.53 -8.53 -11.94
CA VAL A 64 5.88 -8.19 -12.44
C VAL A 64 6.53 -9.38 -13.17
N ALA A 65 6.42 -10.60 -12.60
CA ALA A 65 6.99 -11.79 -13.22
C ALA A 65 6.27 -12.19 -14.54
N ARG A 66 4.98 -11.86 -14.66
CA ARG A 66 4.18 -12.17 -15.86
C ARG A 66 4.30 -11.13 -16.97
N ASP A 67 4.55 -9.88 -16.60
CA ASP A 67 4.69 -8.75 -17.52
C ASP A 67 5.88 -7.87 -17.13
N PRO A 68 7.13 -8.33 -17.38
CA PRO A 68 8.34 -7.57 -17.06
C PRO A 68 8.44 -6.25 -17.83
N GLU A 69 7.97 -6.21 -19.08
CA GLU A 69 8.02 -5.00 -19.90
C GLU A 69 7.03 -3.94 -19.41
N GLY A 70 5.80 -4.33 -19.06
CA GLY A 70 4.84 -3.44 -18.41
C GLY A 70 5.35 -2.92 -17.07
N HIS A 71 6.02 -3.77 -16.27
CA HIS A 71 6.67 -3.33 -15.04
C HIS A 71 7.76 -2.28 -15.31
N LYS A 72 8.62 -2.49 -16.32
CA LYS A 72 9.65 -1.53 -16.70
C LYS A 72 9.07 -0.18 -17.13
N ALA A 73 7.97 -0.20 -17.90
CA ALA A 73 7.26 1.01 -18.28
C ALA A 73 6.69 1.74 -17.05
N ASN A 74 6.02 1.02 -16.14
CA ASN A 74 5.51 1.58 -14.88
C ASN A 74 6.63 2.21 -14.03
N MET A 75 7.80 1.59 -13.97
CA MET A 75 8.94 2.14 -13.24
C MET A 75 9.47 3.42 -13.90
N ALA A 76 9.51 3.48 -15.23
CA ALA A 76 9.89 4.69 -15.96
C ALA A 76 8.93 5.85 -15.66
N ASP A 77 7.61 5.58 -15.68
CA ASP A 77 6.59 6.57 -15.34
C ASP A 77 6.73 7.07 -13.90
N LEU A 78 6.98 6.17 -12.94
CA LEU A 78 7.19 6.54 -11.54
C LEU A 78 8.44 7.41 -11.36
N MET A 79 9.53 7.09 -12.05
CA MET A 79 10.75 7.90 -12.02
C MET A 79 10.52 9.28 -12.65
N GLN A 80 9.72 9.35 -13.74
CA GLN A 80 9.33 10.63 -14.31
C GLN A 80 8.47 11.46 -13.34
N PHE A 81 7.47 10.84 -12.68
CA PHE A 81 6.66 11.54 -11.67
C PHE A 81 7.49 12.07 -10.50
N TRP A 82 8.50 11.32 -10.09
CA TRP A 82 9.42 11.77 -9.06
C TRP A 82 10.27 12.96 -9.55
N SER A 83 10.84 12.86 -10.76
CA SER A 83 11.64 13.92 -11.38
C SER A 83 10.85 15.22 -11.56
N ASP A 84 9.57 15.11 -11.95
CA ASP A 84 8.65 16.23 -12.10
C ASP A 84 8.15 16.80 -10.76
N GLY A 85 8.53 16.18 -9.63
CA GLY A 85 8.07 16.56 -8.31
C GLY A 85 6.60 16.25 -8.03
N ARG A 86 5.94 15.43 -8.87
CA ARG A 86 4.54 15.01 -8.71
C ARG A 86 4.38 13.99 -7.58
N ILE A 87 5.40 13.18 -7.31
CA ILE A 87 5.49 12.33 -6.12
C ILE A 87 6.75 12.72 -5.33
N LYS A 88 6.62 12.74 -4.00
CA LYS A 88 7.70 13.12 -3.08
C LYS A 88 7.75 12.12 -1.93
N PRO A 89 8.45 10.98 -2.10
CA PRO A 89 8.62 10.01 -1.02
C PRO A 89 9.27 10.68 0.19
N ARG A 90 8.63 10.55 1.36
CA ARG A 90 9.16 11.14 2.57
C ARG A 90 10.26 10.24 3.14
N VAL A 91 11.49 10.70 3.13
CA VAL A 91 12.59 10.13 3.91
C VAL A 91 12.63 10.88 5.24
N SER A 92 12.33 10.19 6.35
CA SER A 92 12.22 10.81 7.67
C SER A 92 13.53 10.78 8.46
N ARG A 93 14.34 9.75 8.25
CA ARG A 93 15.66 9.58 8.88
C ARG A 93 16.62 8.89 7.93
N THR A 94 17.91 9.23 8.10
CA THR A 94 19.03 8.56 7.42
C THR A 94 20.01 8.09 8.47
N PHE A 95 20.56 6.89 8.30
CA PHE A 95 21.57 6.30 9.18
C PHE A 95 22.75 5.83 8.34
N PRO A 96 23.99 5.95 8.82
CA PRO A 96 25.15 5.31 8.19
C PRO A 96 25.06 3.80 8.35
N LEU A 97 25.80 3.05 7.53
CA LEU A 97 25.75 1.58 7.51
C LEU A 97 26.04 0.96 8.88
N GLU A 98 27.01 1.52 9.63
CA GLU A 98 27.41 1.06 10.96
C GLU A 98 26.27 1.14 11.98
N ARG A 99 25.29 1.99 11.71
CA ARG A 99 24.11 2.20 12.55
C ARG A 99 22.80 1.66 11.93
N ALA A 100 22.92 0.74 10.97
CA ALA A 100 21.76 0.14 10.30
C ALA A 100 20.78 -0.54 11.28
N HIS A 101 21.29 -1.11 12.39
CA HIS A 101 20.46 -1.69 13.44
C HIS A 101 19.52 -0.67 14.10
N GLU A 102 19.97 0.59 14.26
CA GLU A 102 19.11 1.67 14.79
C GLU A 102 18.00 2.06 13.80
N ALA A 103 18.28 1.97 12.49
CA ALA A 103 17.26 2.18 11.45
C ALA A 103 16.14 1.13 11.56
N ILE A 104 16.49 -0.13 11.77
CA ILE A 104 15.54 -1.23 11.97
C ILE A 104 14.77 -1.03 13.27
N GLN A 105 15.47 -0.67 14.36
CA GLN A 105 14.83 -0.43 15.66
C GLN A 105 13.82 0.72 15.58
N ALA A 106 14.16 1.82 14.90
CA ALA A 106 13.26 2.96 14.72
C ALA A 106 11.95 2.59 13.97
N LEU A 107 12.01 1.65 13.03
CA LEU A 107 10.83 1.09 12.37
C LEU A 107 10.01 0.22 13.32
N SER A 108 10.67 -0.66 14.09
CA SER A 108 10.05 -1.53 15.07
C SER A 108 9.31 -0.73 16.16
N ASP A 109 9.93 0.34 16.63
CA ASP A 109 9.38 1.24 17.66
C ASP A 109 8.31 2.19 17.13
N ARG A 110 8.01 2.14 15.81
CA ARG A 110 7.04 3.02 15.13
C ARG A 110 7.31 4.52 15.36
N THR A 111 8.59 4.91 15.53
CA THR A 111 9.00 6.30 15.76
C THR A 111 9.27 7.08 14.47
N VAL A 112 9.12 6.43 13.32
CA VAL A 112 9.36 7.02 11.99
C VAL A 112 8.08 7.12 11.19
N MET A 113 8.00 8.16 10.36
CA MET A 113 6.91 8.38 9.43
C MET A 113 7.46 8.47 8.00
N GLY A 114 7.14 7.51 7.14
CA GLY A 114 7.68 7.41 5.79
C GLY A 114 8.84 6.41 5.72
N LYS A 115 9.90 6.75 5.00
CA LYS A 115 11.05 5.86 4.77
C LYS A 115 12.21 6.18 5.70
N VAL A 116 12.95 5.13 6.06
CA VAL A 116 14.27 5.20 6.68
C VAL A 116 15.27 4.73 5.64
N VAL A 117 16.37 5.45 5.50
CA VAL A 117 17.43 5.14 4.53
C VAL A 117 18.73 4.84 5.28
N VAL A 118 19.40 3.77 4.88
CA VAL A 118 20.77 3.50 5.30
C VAL A 118 21.69 3.92 4.16
N THR A 119 22.64 4.81 4.45
CA THR A 119 23.65 5.27 3.47
C THR A 119 24.91 4.43 3.60
N VAL A 120 25.46 4.06 2.44
CA VAL A 120 26.80 3.48 2.33
C VAL A 120 27.65 4.60 1.74
N GLU A 121 28.51 5.20 2.56
CA GLU A 121 29.51 6.16 2.09
C GLU A 121 30.75 5.37 1.63
N ASP A 122 31.27 5.73 0.44
CA ASP A 122 32.57 5.23 -0.07
C ASP A 122 33.74 5.90 0.65
#